data_49c7684a0b09108b73baecf7295066a5
#
_entry.id   49c7684a0b09108b73baecf7295066a5
#
_cell.length_a   1.000
_cell.length_b   1.000
_cell.length_c   1.000
_cell.angle_alpha   90.00
_cell.angle_beta   90.00
_cell.angle_gamma   90.00
#
_symmetry.space_group_name_H-M   'P 1'
#
loop_
_entity.id
_entity.type
_entity.pdbx_description
1 polymer ?
#
loop_
_entity_poly.entity_id
_entity_poly.type
_entity_poly.pdbx_seq_one_letter_code
_entity_poly.pdbx_strand_id
1 'polypeptide(L)'
;VDAAIEAGAKFIVSPGLNPKTVKYCQEKNIPILPGVATASEIEQALELGLDVVKFFPAEVNGGLPAIKALSAPYHMMQFMPTGGVNPQNVKEYLSFDKVLACGGTWMVKDALINAGEFDKIKEMTREAIELVTE
;
A
#
# COMPACT_ATOMS: atom_id res chain seq x y z
N VAL A 1 3.27 -16.67 -1.56
CA VAL A 1 1.80 -16.63 -1.37
C VAL A 1 1.36 -17.71 -0.40
N ASP A 2 1.64 -19.00 -0.67
CA ASP A 2 1.16 -20.11 0.16
C ASP A 2 1.56 -19.99 1.63
N ALA A 3 2.82 -19.71 1.93
CA ALA A 3 3.28 -19.52 3.30
C ALA A 3 2.56 -18.35 4.03
N ALA A 4 2.20 -17.30 3.29
CA ALA A 4 1.43 -16.18 3.86
C ALA A 4 -0.02 -16.61 4.16
N ILE A 5 -0.64 -17.37 3.27
CA ILE A 5 -2.00 -17.91 3.47
C ILE A 5 -2.02 -18.84 4.68
N GLU A 6 -1.06 -19.77 4.78
CA GLU A 6 -0.90 -20.69 5.91
C GLU A 6 -0.70 -19.95 7.24
N ALA A 7 0.01 -18.82 7.22
CA ALA A 7 0.17 -17.93 8.36
C ALA A 7 -1.07 -17.06 8.69
N GLY A 8 -2.16 -17.19 7.91
CA GLY A 8 -3.42 -16.49 8.15
C GLY A 8 -3.55 -15.11 7.50
N ALA A 9 -2.73 -14.80 6.49
CA ALA A 9 -2.84 -13.55 5.73
C ALA A 9 -4.24 -13.42 5.12
N LYS A 10 -4.81 -12.21 5.16
CA LYS A 10 -6.11 -11.88 4.58
C LYS A 10 -6.00 -11.23 3.20
N PHE A 11 -4.85 -10.73 2.86
CA PHE A 11 -4.49 -10.18 1.55
C PHE A 11 -2.97 -10.22 1.37
N ILE A 12 -2.52 -10.10 0.14
CA ILE A 12 -1.10 -10.08 -0.25
C ILE A 12 -0.73 -8.68 -0.73
N VAL A 13 0.47 -8.23 -0.40
CA VAL A 13 1.04 -6.98 -0.93
C VAL A 13 2.40 -7.31 -1.55
N SER A 14 2.67 -6.81 -2.75
CA SER A 14 3.95 -6.99 -3.41
C SER A 14 4.57 -5.65 -3.83
N PRO A 15 5.91 -5.54 -3.92
CA PRO A 15 6.57 -4.28 -4.29
C PRO A 15 6.37 -3.91 -5.76
N GLY A 16 6.10 -4.88 -6.62
CA GLY A 16 5.88 -4.69 -8.05
C GLY A 16 4.76 -5.60 -8.57
N LEU A 17 4.33 -5.33 -9.81
CA LEU A 17 3.29 -6.08 -10.48
C LEU A 17 3.90 -7.26 -11.27
N ASN A 18 3.72 -8.47 -10.74
CA ASN A 18 4.03 -9.70 -11.44
C ASN A 18 2.73 -10.43 -11.81
N PRO A 19 2.38 -10.52 -13.11
CA PRO A 19 1.14 -11.15 -13.54
C PRO A 19 0.94 -12.59 -13.07
N LYS A 20 2.04 -13.36 -12.96
CA LYS A 20 1.97 -14.74 -12.46
C LYS A 20 1.57 -14.78 -10.98
N THR A 21 2.14 -13.89 -10.17
CA THR A 21 1.79 -13.79 -8.76
C THR A 21 0.35 -13.32 -8.58
N VAL A 22 -0.10 -12.34 -9.36
CA VAL A 22 -1.48 -11.85 -9.33
C VAL A 22 -2.46 -12.99 -9.66
N LYS A 23 -2.26 -13.67 -10.78
CA LYS A 23 -3.11 -14.80 -11.18
C LYS A 23 -3.14 -15.91 -10.14
N TYR A 24 -2.00 -16.23 -9.55
CA TYR A 24 -1.92 -17.25 -8.49
C TYR A 24 -2.71 -16.85 -7.25
N CYS A 25 -2.65 -15.57 -6.83
CA CYS A 25 -3.49 -15.06 -5.74
C CYS A 25 -4.98 -15.16 -6.07
N GLN A 26 -5.37 -14.84 -7.32
CA GLN A 26 -6.76 -14.96 -7.80
C GLN A 26 -7.23 -16.42 -7.77
N GLU A 27 -6.43 -17.37 -8.21
CA GLU A 27 -6.72 -18.82 -8.13
C GLU A 27 -6.92 -19.29 -6.69
N LYS A 28 -6.17 -18.70 -5.74
CA LYS A 28 -6.29 -18.98 -4.31
C LYS A 28 -7.41 -18.19 -3.61
N ASN A 29 -8.13 -17.34 -4.33
CA ASN A 29 -9.18 -16.45 -3.80
C ASN A 29 -8.66 -15.55 -2.66
N ILE A 30 -7.40 -15.08 -2.74
CA ILE A 30 -6.83 -14.11 -1.82
C ILE A 30 -6.58 -12.78 -2.54
N PRO A 31 -7.06 -11.63 -2.00
CA PRO A 31 -6.81 -10.33 -2.59
C PRO A 31 -5.32 -10.02 -2.66
N ILE A 32 -4.89 -9.33 -3.73
CA ILE A 32 -3.52 -8.84 -3.87
C ILE A 32 -3.50 -7.37 -4.29
N LEU A 33 -2.61 -6.59 -3.67
CA LEU A 33 -2.30 -5.21 -4.03
C LEU A 33 -0.86 -5.16 -4.57
N PRO A 34 -0.67 -5.35 -5.88
CA PRO A 34 0.67 -5.28 -6.48
C PRO A 34 1.14 -3.84 -6.61
N GLY A 35 2.46 -3.64 -6.51
CA GLY A 35 3.08 -2.33 -6.67
C GLY A 35 3.12 -1.87 -8.11
N VAL A 36 2.76 -0.61 -8.35
CA VAL A 36 2.85 0.10 -9.62
C VAL A 36 3.44 1.49 -9.40
N ALA A 37 4.03 2.05 -10.47
CA ALA A 37 4.53 3.42 -10.47
C ALA A 37 4.26 4.14 -11.81
N THR A 38 3.76 3.43 -12.82
CA THR A 38 3.59 3.93 -14.19
C THR A 38 2.22 3.62 -14.75
N ALA A 39 1.82 4.37 -15.79
CA ALA A 39 0.60 4.12 -16.53
C ALA A 39 0.53 2.70 -17.13
N SER A 40 1.63 2.21 -17.71
CA SER A 40 1.67 0.86 -18.30
C SER A 40 1.43 -0.24 -17.27
N GLU A 41 1.92 -0.08 -16.04
CA GLU A 41 1.65 -1.04 -14.96
C GLU A 41 0.20 -0.96 -14.48
N ILE A 42 -0.40 0.24 -14.47
CA ILE A 42 -1.83 0.40 -14.18
C ILE A 42 -2.69 -0.30 -15.24
N GLU A 43 -2.38 -0.12 -16.53
CA GLU A 43 -3.08 -0.82 -17.61
C GLU A 43 -2.97 -2.34 -17.44
N GLN A 44 -1.79 -2.84 -17.13
CA GLN A 44 -1.59 -4.27 -16.85
C GLN A 44 -2.40 -4.74 -15.63
N ALA A 45 -2.50 -3.93 -14.58
CA ALA A 45 -3.34 -4.23 -13.41
C ALA A 45 -4.83 -4.32 -13.80
N LEU A 46 -5.30 -3.39 -14.63
CA LEU A 46 -6.68 -3.40 -15.15
C LEU A 46 -6.97 -4.64 -16.02
N GLU A 47 -6.03 -5.03 -16.90
CA GLU A 47 -6.15 -6.27 -17.69
C GLU A 47 -6.24 -7.52 -16.80
N LEU A 48 -5.63 -7.48 -15.63
CA LEU A 48 -5.72 -8.54 -14.62
C LEU A 48 -6.96 -8.45 -13.73
N GLY A 49 -7.87 -7.50 -14.00
CA GLY A 49 -9.12 -7.32 -13.26
C GLY A 49 -8.93 -6.69 -11.87
N LEU A 50 -7.84 -5.94 -11.66
CA LEU A 50 -7.58 -5.24 -10.41
C LEU A 50 -8.10 -3.81 -10.46
N ASP A 51 -8.71 -3.36 -9.39
CA ASP A 51 -9.23 -2.00 -9.17
C ASP A 51 -8.48 -1.25 -8.05
N VAL A 52 -7.64 -1.95 -7.29
CA VAL A 52 -6.79 -1.40 -6.24
C VAL A 52 -5.35 -1.83 -6.44
N VAL A 53 -4.43 -0.90 -6.40
CA VAL A 53 -2.98 -1.15 -6.52
C VAL A 53 -2.19 -0.44 -5.43
N LYS A 54 -1.04 -0.99 -5.07
CA LYS A 54 -0.05 -0.30 -4.26
C LYS A 54 0.71 0.68 -5.16
N PHE A 55 0.85 1.96 -4.74
CA PHE A 55 1.76 2.90 -5.39
C PHE A 55 3.09 2.92 -4.64
N PHE A 56 4.19 2.48 -5.29
CA PHE A 56 5.45 2.24 -4.60
C PHE A 56 6.69 2.43 -5.48
N PRO A 57 7.78 3.00 -4.93
CA PRO A 57 7.85 3.77 -3.68
C PRO A 57 7.24 5.16 -3.84
N ALA A 58 6.25 5.50 -3.01
CA ALA A 58 5.36 6.63 -3.25
C ALA A 58 6.09 7.98 -3.33
N GLU A 59 6.82 8.37 -2.29
CA GLU A 59 7.50 9.67 -2.25
C GLU A 59 8.57 9.82 -3.35
N VAL A 60 9.33 8.74 -3.62
CA VAL A 60 10.36 8.72 -4.66
C VAL A 60 9.76 8.90 -6.06
N ASN A 61 8.55 8.38 -6.28
CA ASN A 61 7.84 8.45 -7.56
C ASN A 61 6.93 9.69 -7.69
N GLY A 62 7.13 10.71 -6.86
CA GLY A 62 6.43 11.99 -6.96
C GLY A 62 5.20 12.15 -6.06
N GLY A 63 4.98 11.21 -5.13
CA GLY A 63 4.00 11.33 -4.06
C GLY A 63 2.55 11.49 -4.53
N LEU A 64 1.78 12.23 -3.76
CA LEU A 64 0.36 12.49 -4.07
C LEU A 64 0.15 13.20 -5.42
N PRO A 65 0.98 14.17 -5.86
CA PRO A 65 0.86 14.75 -7.20
C PRO A 65 0.93 13.72 -8.32
N ALA A 66 1.82 12.72 -8.21
CA ALA A 66 1.92 11.65 -9.21
C ALA A 66 0.68 10.75 -9.20
N ILE A 67 0.14 10.39 -8.04
CA ILE A 67 -1.11 9.63 -7.93
C ILE A 67 -2.27 10.39 -8.57
N LYS A 68 -2.39 11.69 -8.31
CA LYS A 68 -3.42 12.56 -8.93
C LYS A 68 -3.31 12.57 -10.45
N ALA A 69 -2.10 12.69 -10.98
CA ALA A 69 -1.86 12.68 -12.42
C ALA A 69 -2.20 11.32 -13.06
N LEU A 70 -1.81 10.22 -12.43
CA LEU A 70 -2.10 8.87 -12.90
C LEU A 70 -3.60 8.52 -12.77
N SER A 71 -4.27 8.96 -11.71
CA SER A 71 -5.69 8.66 -11.50
C SER A 71 -6.62 9.38 -12.48
N ALA A 72 -6.18 10.47 -13.10
CA ALA A 72 -7.00 11.22 -14.04
C ALA A 72 -7.48 10.39 -15.24
N PRO A 73 -6.62 9.70 -16.01
CA PRO A 73 -7.05 8.78 -17.06
C PRO A 73 -7.62 7.45 -16.52
N TYR A 74 -7.21 7.00 -15.33
CA TYR A 74 -7.60 5.72 -14.73
C TYR A 74 -8.53 5.92 -13.54
N HIS A 75 -9.65 6.62 -13.76
CA HIS A 75 -10.61 7.05 -12.72
C HIS A 75 -11.23 5.88 -11.92
N MET A 76 -11.21 4.65 -12.44
CA MET A 76 -11.67 3.45 -11.75
C MET A 76 -10.64 2.90 -10.75
N MET A 77 -9.35 3.29 -10.88
CA MET A 77 -8.29 2.76 -10.03
C MET A 77 -8.23 3.47 -8.68
N GLN A 78 -8.05 2.68 -7.63
CA GLN A 78 -7.72 3.17 -6.27
C GLN A 78 -6.28 2.80 -5.91
N PHE A 79 -5.69 3.58 -5.01
CA PHE A 79 -4.27 3.47 -4.68
C PHE A 79 -4.06 3.26 -3.18
N MET A 80 -3.04 2.48 -2.85
CA MET A 80 -2.47 2.36 -1.51
C MET A 80 -1.01 2.80 -1.56
N PRO A 81 -0.70 4.09 -1.35
CA PRO A 81 0.68 4.56 -1.32
C PRO A 81 1.46 3.95 -0.16
N THR A 82 2.68 3.52 -0.46
CA THR A 82 3.66 3.07 0.54
C THR A 82 5.06 3.53 0.13
N GLY A 83 5.96 3.68 1.11
CA GLY A 83 7.30 4.18 0.86
C GLY A 83 7.40 5.69 1.01
N GLY A 84 7.90 6.12 2.17
CA GLY A 84 8.04 7.52 2.57
C GLY A 84 6.80 8.12 3.23
N VAL A 85 5.71 7.35 3.38
CA VAL A 85 4.55 7.79 4.17
C VAL A 85 4.93 7.90 5.64
N ASN A 86 4.54 9.00 6.27
CA ASN A 86 4.90 9.37 7.64
C ASN A 86 3.78 10.25 8.27
N PRO A 87 3.87 10.61 9.58
CA PRO A 87 2.83 11.42 10.23
C PRO A 87 2.57 12.78 9.60
N GLN A 88 3.54 13.36 8.88
CA GLN A 88 3.43 14.68 8.28
C GLN A 88 2.65 14.68 6.97
N ASN A 89 2.65 13.57 6.23
CA ASN A 89 2.03 13.48 4.89
C ASN A 89 0.85 12.50 4.80
N VAL A 90 0.63 11.63 5.78
CA VAL A 90 -0.42 10.59 5.72
C VAL A 90 -1.83 11.17 5.57
N LYS A 91 -2.16 12.27 6.28
CA LYS A 91 -3.48 12.93 6.16
C LYS A 91 -3.69 13.52 4.77
N GLU A 92 -2.63 14.07 4.16
CA GLU A 92 -2.72 14.62 2.80
C GLU A 92 -3.02 13.51 1.78
N TYR A 93 -2.34 12.37 1.89
CA TYR A 93 -2.65 11.20 1.06
C TYR A 93 -4.09 10.74 1.24
N LEU A 94 -4.55 10.55 2.47
CA LEU A 94 -5.89 10.05 2.78
C LEU A 94 -7.01 11.06 2.45
N SER A 95 -6.68 12.34 2.27
CA SER A 95 -7.66 13.35 1.83
C SER A 95 -8.08 13.20 0.36
N PHE A 96 -7.34 12.43 -0.43
CA PHE A 96 -7.66 12.20 -1.83
C PHE A 96 -8.52 10.94 -2.00
N ASP A 97 -9.69 11.09 -2.61
CA ASP A 97 -10.72 10.05 -2.74
C ASP A 97 -10.27 8.77 -3.46
N LYS A 98 -9.17 8.83 -4.24
CA LYS A 98 -8.57 7.66 -4.87
C LYS A 98 -7.55 6.93 -4.01
N VAL A 99 -7.25 7.43 -2.82
CA VAL A 99 -6.39 6.75 -1.85
C VAL A 99 -7.24 5.99 -0.85
N LEU A 100 -7.24 4.66 -0.97
CA LEU A 100 -8.03 3.77 -0.12
C LEU A 100 -7.43 3.63 1.29
N ALA A 101 -6.12 3.55 1.37
CA ALA A 101 -5.34 3.38 2.60
C ALA A 101 -3.90 3.78 2.37
N CYS A 102 -3.13 3.94 3.45
CA CYS A 102 -1.69 4.18 3.40
C CYS A 102 -0.92 3.11 4.17
N GLY A 103 0.26 2.74 3.69
CA GLY A 103 1.19 1.90 4.42
C GLY A 103 2.43 2.68 4.85
N GLY A 104 2.78 2.61 6.12
CA GLY A 104 3.96 3.26 6.68
C GLY A 104 4.71 2.35 7.64
N THR A 105 5.98 2.63 7.86
CA THR A 105 6.86 1.85 8.75
C THR A 105 7.46 2.68 9.89
N TRP A 106 7.06 3.95 10.04
CA TRP A 106 7.64 4.83 11.06
C TRP A 106 7.42 4.35 12.50
N MET A 107 6.32 3.58 12.74
CA MET A 107 5.98 3.03 14.04
C MET A 107 6.69 1.70 14.35
N VAL A 108 7.27 1.01 13.35
CA VAL A 108 7.85 -0.35 13.49
C VAL A 108 9.30 -0.38 12.99
N LYS A 109 10.11 0.56 13.44
CA LYS A 109 11.54 0.63 13.05
C LYS A 109 12.31 -0.57 13.61
N ASP A 110 13.25 -1.09 12.83
CA ASP A 110 14.13 -2.19 13.22
C ASP A 110 14.82 -1.97 14.57
N ALA A 111 15.24 -0.73 14.85
CA ALA A 111 15.86 -0.39 16.13
C ALA A 111 14.94 -0.65 17.34
N LEU A 112 13.64 -0.38 17.21
CA LEU A 112 12.65 -0.64 18.26
C LEU A 112 12.38 -2.13 18.42
N ILE A 113 12.30 -2.86 17.31
CA ILE A 113 12.11 -4.32 17.31
C ILE A 113 13.30 -5.00 17.98
N ASN A 114 14.51 -4.64 17.56
CA ASN A 114 15.74 -5.24 18.06
C ASN A 114 16.00 -4.90 19.56
N ALA A 115 15.50 -3.76 20.04
CA ALA A 115 15.54 -3.37 21.44
C ALA A 115 14.41 -3.99 22.30
N GLY A 116 13.45 -4.70 21.69
CA GLY A 116 12.29 -5.24 22.38
C GLY A 116 11.27 -4.19 22.85
N GLU A 117 11.31 -2.99 22.27
CA GLU A 117 10.47 -1.84 22.64
C GLU A 117 9.04 -1.96 22.08
N PHE A 118 8.38 -3.08 22.33
CA PHE A 118 7.06 -3.37 21.75
C PHE A 118 5.94 -2.49 22.29
N ASP A 119 6.03 -2.03 23.54
CA ASP A 119 5.07 -1.09 24.10
C ASP A 119 5.14 0.27 23.38
N LYS A 120 6.33 0.70 23.00
CA LYS A 120 6.53 1.92 22.22
C LYS A 120 5.98 1.78 20.79
N ILE A 121 6.19 0.63 20.16
CA ILE A 121 5.59 0.31 18.85
C ILE A 121 4.06 0.37 18.93
N LYS A 122 3.48 -0.22 19.96
CA LYS A 122 2.04 -0.19 20.22
C LYS A 122 1.52 1.24 20.39
N GLU A 123 2.22 2.06 21.17
CA GLU A 123 1.87 3.46 21.38
C GLU A 123 1.92 4.26 20.07
N MET A 124 3.04 4.19 19.34
CA MET A 124 3.18 4.87 18.05
C MET A 124 2.14 4.41 17.02
N THR A 125 1.72 3.14 17.08
CA THR A 125 0.66 2.62 16.20
C THR A 125 -0.69 3.20 16.60
N ARG A 126 -0.97 3.35 17.90
CA ARG A 126 -2.18 4.01 18.40
C ARG A 126 -2.23 5.47 17.94
N GLU A 127 -1.13 6.21 18.14
CA GLU A 127 -1.02 7.61 17.68
C GLU A 127 -1.24 7.73 16.17
N ALA A 128 -0.73 6.77 15.37
CA ALA A 128 -0.94 6.77 13.94
C ALA A 128 -2.42 6.57 13.55
N ILE A 129 -3.15 5.74 14.28
CA ILE A 129 -4.60 5.55 14.07
C ILE A 129 -5.37 6.79 14.49
N GLU A 130 -5.10 7.34 15.67
CA GLU A 130 -5.73 8.57 16.15
C GLU A 130 -5.54 9.72 15.15
N LEU A 131 -4.31 9.87 14.63
CA LEU A 131 -3.97 10.88 13.65
C LEU A 131 -4.85 10.83 12.38
N VAL A 132 -5.27 9.65 11.92
CA VAL A 132 -6.02 9.49 10.67
C VAL A 132 -7.53 9.33 10.86
N THR A 133 -8.00 9.22 12.11
CA THR A 133 -9.43 9.08 12.43
C THR A 133 -10.07 10.39 12.91
N GLU A 134 -9.26 11.42 13.19
CA GLU A 134 -9.72 12.79 13.48
C GLU A 134 -10.03 13.56 12.17
#